data_51426240f9b8a00668c36ce262dea347
#
_entry.id   51426240f9b8a00668c36ce262dea347
#
_cell.length_a   1.000
_cell.length_b   1.000
_cell.length_c   1.000
_cell.angle_alpha   90.00
_cell.angle_beta   90.00
_cell.angle_gamma   90.00
#
_symmetry.space_group_name_H-M   'P 1'
#
loop_
_entity.id
_entity.type
_entity.pdbx_description
1 polymer ?
#
loop_
_entity_poly.entity_id
_entity_poly.type
_entity_poly.pdbx_seq_one_letter_code
_entity_poly.pdbx_strand_id
1 'polypeptide(L)'
;SNLIIIEKKNEVYITIDCDSGVQREISEFFTFYVPGYKFMPAFRNRMWDGKIRLFSQKTKEIYFGLYPYIKAFAEERGYNIVAGKDIDIDNKVDRDVVTKFSNSLGQKFEARDYQIDAIFHSLKRNRTLLVSPTASGKSFIIYSLIRYYSHLIKEESNNRILLIVPTTSLVEQMYTDFESYGWNVKKYCHRLYSGYSNQTDKKVLISTWQSLYKLPKEYFEQFGCVFGDEAHLFKSKSLTEIMTKLTDCKYRIGLTGTLDGAHTHKLVLEGLFGAVNKVTTTKKLMDKNQLSNLVVRCLILKHSEANAKIISKGKYQDEIDYLVGSVSRNNFIRNLALKLKGN
;
A
#
# COMPACT_ATOMS: atom_id res chain seq x y z
N SER A 1 -36.20 -8.36 6.51
CA SER A 1 -35.27 -9.47 6.79
C SER A 1 -33.97 -8.91 7.29
N ASN A 2 -33.44 -9.47 8.38
CA ASN A 2 -32.15 -9.05 8.96
C ASN A 2 -30.97 -9.89 8.38
N LEU A 3 -31.15 -10.47 7.21
CA LEU A 3 -30.19 -11.37 6.59
C LEU A 3 -29.40 -10.66 5.49
N ILE A 4 -28.08 -10.80 5.53
CA ILE A 4 -27.15 -10.34 4.52
C ILE A 4 -26.42 -11.55 3.94
N ILE A 5 -26.61 -11.81 2.65
CA ILE A 5 -25.96 -12.91 1.95
C ILE A 5 -24.80 -12.34 1.14
N ILE A 6 -23.60 -12.85 1.38
CA ILE A 6 -22.38 -12.40 0.71
C ILE A 6 -21.81 -13.54 -0.13
N GLU A 7 -21.59 -13.27 -1.42
CA GLU A 7 -21.05 -14.22 -2.37
C GLU A 7 -19.80 -13.64 -3.04
N LYS A 8 -18.86 -14.49 -3.37
CA LYS A 8 -17.67 -14.13 -4.10
C LYS A 8 -17.97 -14.06 -5.59
N LYS A 9 -17.72 -12.89 -6.21
CA LYS A 9 -17.75 -12.75 -7.66
C LYS A 9 -16.40 -13.14 -8.28
N ASN A 10 -15.32 -12.60 -7.78
CA ASN A 10 -13.93 -12.89 -8.15
C ASN A 10 -13.00 -12.46 -7.03
N GLU A 11 -11.69 -12.36 -7.27
CA GLU A 11 -10.74 -11.95 -6.23
C GLU A 11 -10.74 -10.43 -5.98
N VAL A 12 -11.48 -9.65 -6.76
CA VAL A 12 -11.62 -8.19 -6.58
C VAL A 12 -12.92 -7.84 -5.87
N TYR A 13 -14.03 -8.48 -6.22
CA TYR A 13 -15.39 -8.13 -5.81
C TYR A 13 -16.11 -9.26 -5.09
N ILE A 14 -16.89 -8.88 -4.10
CA ILE A 14 -17.97 -9.67 -3.51
C ILE A 14 -19.31 -9.00 -3.80
N THR A 15 -20.40 -9.77 -3.77
CA THR A 15 -21.76 -9.28 -3.91
C THR A 15 -22.48 -9.34 -2.58
N ILE A 16 -23.32 -8.35 -2.31
CA ILE A 16 -24.14 -8.26 -1.10
C ILE A 16 -25.60 -8.30 -1.49
N ASP A 17 -26.32 -9.34 -1.06
CA ASP A 17 -27.75 -9.46 -1.25
C ASP A 17 -28.48 -9.35 0.09
N CYS A 18 -29.38 -8.36 0.21
CA CYS A 18 -30.16 -8.07 1.41
C CYS A 18 -31.34 -7.18 1.06
N ASP A 19 -32.19 -6.88 2.05
CA ASP A 19 -33.30 -5.96 1.89
C ASP A 19 -32.86 -4.58 1.40
N SER A 20 -33.73 -3.91 0.65
CA SER A 20 -33.46 -2.58 0.09
C SER A 20 -33.10 -1.53 1.14
N GLY A 21 -33.70 -1.61 2.33
CA GLY A 21 -33.36 -0.74 3.46
C GLY A 21 -31.93 -0.96 3.94
N VAL A 22 -31.53 -2.22 4.12
CA VAL A 22 -30.17 -2.58 4.51
C VAL A 22 -29.16 -2.24 3.42
N GLN A 23 -29.50 -2.43 2.14
CA GLN A 23 -28.64 -2.00 1.02
C GLN A 23 -28.38 -0.50 1.05
N ARG A 24 -29.37 0.30 1.39
CA ARG A 24 -29.23 1.76 1.51
C ARG A 24 -28.29 2.13 2.67
N GLU A 25 -28.46 1.48 3.83
CA GLU A 25 -27.56 1.69 4.98
C GLU A 25 -26.11 1.32 4.63
N ILE A 26 -25.89 0.21 3.95
CA ILE A 26 -24.54 -0.20 3.49
C ILE A 26 -23.97 0.83 2.52
N SER A 27 -24.78 1.30 1.58
CA SER A 27 -24.35 2.33 0.62
C SER A 27 -23.92 3.62 1.32
N GLU A 28 -24.68 4.08 2.30
CA GLU A 28 -24.36 5.27 3.10
C GLU A 28 -23.06 5.05 3.91
N PHE A 29 -22.92 3.90 4.53
CA PHE A 29 -21.73 3.55 5.30
C PHE A 29 -20.43 3.56 4.49
N PHE A 30 -20.48 3.15 3.22
CA PHE A 30 -19.35 3.12 2.31
C PHE A 30 -19.30 4.29 1.32
N THR A 31 -19.97 5.38 1.64
CA THR A 31 -19.94 6.63 0.88
C THR A 31 -19.20 7.70 1.69
N PHE A 32 -18.23 8.37 1.06
CA PHE A 32 -17.45 9.42 1.71
C PHE A 32 -17.02 10.50 0.72
N TYR A 33 -16.76 11.69 1.25
CA TYR A 33 -16.17 12.78 0.47
C TYR A 33 -14.70 12.51 0.17
N VAL A 34 -14.30 12.79 -1.07
CA VAL A 34 -12.88 12.74 -1.45
C VAL A 34 -12.15 13.91 -0.81
N PRO A 35 -10.98 13.69 -0.18
CA PRO A 35 -10.17 14.79 0.33
C PRO A 35 -9.88 15.85 -0.75
N GLY A 36 -10.15 17.11 -0.43
CA GLY A 36 -9.95 18.23 -1.37
C GLY A 36 -10.99 18.33 -2.49
N TYR A 37 -12.11 17.61 -2.40
CA TYR A 37 -13.15 17.60 -3.45
C TYR A 37 -13.64 18.98 -3.87
N LYS A 38 -13.70 19.94 -2.96
CA LYS A 38 -14.14 21.33 -3.22
C LYS A 38 -13.27 22.07 -4.22
N PHE A 39 -12.01 21.67 -4.34
CA PHE A 39 -11.04 22.27 -5.27
C PHE A 39 -10.96 21.58 -6.62
N MET A 40 -11.64 20.44 -6.76
CA MET A 40 -11.60 19.66 -8.01
C MET A 40 -12.55 20.28 -9.05
N PRO A 41 -12.10 20.38 -10.34
CA PRO A 41 -12.91 20.97 -11.41
C PRO A 41 -14.29 20.31 -11.59
N ALA A 42 -14.35 18.98 -11.51
CA ALA A 42 -15.60 18.24 -11.68
C ALA A 42 -16.66 18.61 -10.62
N PHE A 43 -16.23 18.84 -9.37
CA PHE A 43 -17.13 19.32 -8.31
C PHE A 43 -17.52 20.79 -8.54
N ARG A 44 -16.55 21.63 -8.84
CA ARG A 44 -16.78 23.08 -9.09
C ARG A 44 -17.73 23.30 -10.27
N ASN A 45 -17.65 22.46 -11.29
CA ASN A 45 -18.51 22.48 -12.48
C ASN A 45 -19.84 21.72 -12.28
N ARG A 46 -20.14 21.27 -11.06
CA ARG A 46 -21.36 20.51 -10.71
C ARG A 46 -21.55 19.21 -11.50
N MET A 47 -20.47 18.64 -12.03
CA MET A 47 -20.47 17.35 -12.73
C MET A 47 -20.35 16.16 -11.81
N TRP A 48 -20.01 16.42 -10.54
CA TRP A 48 -19.79 15.40 -9.52
C TRP A 48 -20.09 15.97 -8.13
N ASP A 49 -20.61 15.16 -7.22
CA ASP A 49 -21.00 15.56 -5.86
C ASP A 49 -19.87 15.52 -4.82
N GLY A 50 -18.65 15.19 -5.23
CA GLY A 50 -17.48 15.11 -4.34
C GLY A 50 -17.36 13.81 -3.56
N LYS A 51 -18.27 12.85 -3.78
CA LYS A 51 -18.33 11.59 -3.04
C LYS A 51 -17.87 10.41 -3.88
N ILE A 52 -17.26 9.44 -3.21
CA ILE A 52 -17.03 8.09 -3.72
C ILE A 52 -18.00 7.14 -3.01
N ARG A 53 -18.60 6.26 -3.80
CA ARG A 53 -19.50 5.19 -3.34
C ARG A 53 -18.84 3.85 -3.64
N LEU A 54 -18.40 3.16 -2.58
CA LEU A 54 -17.71 1.88 -2.74
C LEU A 54 -18.67 0.70 -2.93
N PHE A 55 -19.89 0.81 -2.46
CA PHE A 55 -20.93 -0.17 -2.70
C PHE A 55 -21.87 0.28 -3.82
N SER A 56 -21.97 -0.51 -4.88
CA SER A 56 -22.90 -0.28 -5.98
C SER A 56 -24.23 -0.97 -5.69
N GLN A 57 -25.29 -0.20 -5.43
CA GLN A 57 -26.64 -0.75 -5.26
C GLN A 57 -27.17 -1.40 -6.55
N LYS A 58 -26.71 -0.94 -7.71
CA LYS A 58 -27.10 -1.48 -9.02
C LYS A 58 -26.55 -2.88 -9.27
N THR A 59 -25.27 -3.07 -9.02
CA THR A 59 -24.57 -4.36 -9.25
C THR A 59 -24.47 -5.19 -7.99
N LYS A 60 -24.79 -4.61 -6.83
CA LYS A 60 -24.62 -5.18 -5.49
C LYS A 60 -23.16 -5.53 -5.15
N GLU A 61 -22.22 -4.94 -5.83
CA GLU A 61 -20.80 -5.23 -5.70
C GLU A 61 -20.08 -4.24 -4.79
N ILE A 62 -19.11 -4.78 -4.06
CA ILE A 62 -18.15 -4.04 -3.26
C ILE A 62 -16.79 -4.72 -3.34
N TYR A 63 -15.69 -3.99 -3.09
CA TYR A 63 -14.37 -4.60 -3.02
C TYR A 63 -14.29 -5.67 -1.94
N PHE A 64 -13.72 -6.80 -2.32
CA PHE A 64 -13.59 -7.96 -1.45
C PHE A 64 -12.85 -7.65 -0.14
N GLY A 65 -11.81 -6.82 -0.20
CA GLY A 65 -11.00 -6.45 0.98
C GLY A 65 -11.79 -5.72 2.07
N LEU A 66 -13.00 -5.22 1.78
CA LEU A 66 -13.87 -4.54 2.74
C LEU A 66 -14.78 -5.50 3.53
N TYR A 67 -14.70 -6.79 3.29
CA TYR A 67 -15.50 -7.77 4.02
C TYR A 67 -15.44 -7.63 5.55
N PRO A 68 -14.28 -7.41 6.19
CA PRO A 68 -14.22 -7.21 7.64
C PRO A 68 -15.05 -6.02 8.14
N TYR A 69 -15.14 -4.95 7.35
CA TYR A 69 -16.00 -3.80 7.66
C TYR A 69 -17.49 -4.15 7.54
N ILE A 70 -17.88 -4.96 6.57
CA ILE A 70 -19.27 -5.42 6.41
C ILE A 70 -19.68 -6.32 7.58
N LYS A 71 -18.78 -7.19 8.00
CA LYS A 71 -18.95 -8.06 9.15
C LYS A 71 -19.18 -7.25 10.44
N ALA A 72 -18.32 -6.27 10.69
CA ALA A 72 -18.45 -5.36 11.83
C ALA A 72 -19.74 -4.53 11.77
N PHE A 73 -20.09 -4.01 10.60
CA PHE A 73 -21.34 -3.30 10.36
C PHE A 73 -22.57 -4.14 10.74
N ALA A 74 -22.59 -5.40 10.31
CA ALA A 74 -23.70 -6.31 10.59
C ALA A 74 -23.80 -6.66 12.08
N GLU A 75 -22.67 -6.98 12.72
CA GLU A 75 -22.60 -7.28 14.15
C GLU A 75 -23.10 -6.11 14.99
N GLU A 76 -22.68 -4.89 14.70
CA GLU A 76 -23.10 -3.68 15.41
C GLU A 76 -24.61 -3.43 15.33
N ARG A 77 -25.23 -3.78 14.20
CA ARG A 77 -26.67 -3.54 13.95
C ARG A 77 -27.54 -4.77 14.17
N GLY A 78 -26.99 -5.90 14.59
CA GLY A 78 -27.71 -7.14 14.81
C GLY A 78 -28.21 -7.80 13.53
N TYR A 79 -27.55 -7.58 12.40
CA TYR A 79 -27.82 -8.28 11.16
C TYR A 79 -27.06 -9.60 11.12
N ASN A 80 -27.67 -10.62 10.51
CA ASN A 80 -27.04 -11.93 10.30
C ASN A 80 -26.35 -11.98 8.95
N ILE A 81 -25.10 -12.41 8.93
CA ILE A 81 -24.34 -12.62 7.70
C ILE A 81 -24.25 -14.11 7.38
N VAL A 82 -24.46 -14.43 6.10
CA VAL A 82 -24.12 -15.73 5.50
C VAL A 82 -23.02 -15.47 4.47
N ALA A 83 -21.82 -15.98 4.75
CA ALA A 83 -20.65 -15.88 3.89
C ALA A 83 -19.90 -17.21 3.91
N GLY A 84 -19.41 -17.65 2.74
CA GLY A 84 -18.65 -18.89 2.60
C GLY A 84 -17.24 -18.77 3.20
N LYS A 85 -16.56 -19.91 3.31
CA LYS A 85 -15.16 -20.00 3.76
C LYS A 85 -14.17 -19.35 2.78
N ASP A 86 -14.58 -19.16 1.55
CA ASP A 86 -13.85 -18.46 0.49
C ASP A 86 -13.89 -16.93 0.63
N ILE A 87 -14.68 -16.41 1.57
CA ILE A 87 -14.83 -14.98 1.86
C ILE A 87 -14.26 -14.64 3.24
N ASP A 88 -14.72 -15.30 4.29
CA ASP A 88 -14.20 -15.13 5.66
C ASP A 88 -12.97 -16.02 5.86
N ILE A 89 -11.86 -15.59 5.29
CA ILE A 89 -10.62 -16.37 5.22
C ILE A 89 -9.90 -16.33 6.57
N ASP A 90 -9.65 -17.50 7.11
CA ASP A 90 -8.83 -17.73 8.30
C ASP A 90 -8.04 -19.04 8.11
N ASN A 91 -6.92 -18.96 7.41
CA ASN A 91 -6.08 -20.12 7.13
C ASN A 91 -5.44 -20.63 8.41
N LYS A 92 -5.31 -21.95 8.52
CA LYS A 92 -4.53 -22.57 9.57
C LYS A 92 -3.05 -22.43 9.24
N VAL A 93 -2.35 -21.59 10.00
CA VAL A 93 -0.94 -21.30 9.84
C VAL A 93 -0.24 -21.51 11.19
N ASP A 94 0.87 -22.24 11.17
CA ASP A 94 1.71 -22.43 12.35
C ASP A 94 2.80 -21.36 12.37
N ARG A 95 2.83 -20.55 13.45
CA ARG A 95 3.80 -19.45 13.59
C ARG A 95 5.24 -19.96 13.67
N ASP A 96 5.47 -21.12 14.30
CA ASP A 96 6.81 -21.71 14.38
C ASP A 96 7.32 -22.18 13.02
N VAL A 97 6.44 -22.72 12.20
CA VAL A 97 6.77 -23.10 10.82
C VAL A 97 7.12 -21.86 10.00
N VAL A 98 6.35 -20.78 10.13
CA VAL A 98 6.63 -19.49 9.47
C VAL A 98 7.98 -18.94 9.90
N THR A 99 8.28 -18.97 11.20
CA THR A 99 9.55 -18.49 11.75
C THR A 99 10.75 -19.28 11.20
N LYS A 100 10.66 -20.61 11.22
CA LYS A 100 11.70 -21.48 10.65
C LYS A 100 11.89 -21.25 9.16
N PHE A 101 10.80 -21.16 8.41
CA PHE A 101 10.84 -20.85 6.97
C PHE A 101 11.54 -19.52 6.71
N SER A 102 11.10 -18.44 7.35
CA SER A 102 11.65 -17.11 7.14
C SER A 102 13.14 -17.00 7.51
N ASN A 103 13.59 -17.75 8.53
CA ASN A 103 14.99 -17.77 8.93
C ASN A 103 15.87 -18.70 8.08
N SER A 104 15.28 -19.47 7.16
CA SER A 104 15.99 -20.41 6.29
C SER A 104 16.25 -19.89 4.86
N LEU A 105 15.98 -18.62 4.59
CA LEU A 105 15.94 -18.08 3.21
C LEU A 105 17.29 -17.53 2.70
N GLY A 106 18.37 -17.72 3.44
CA GLY A 106 19.74 -17.41 3.02
C GLY A 106 20.30 -16.08 3.57
N GLN A 107 19.50 -15.28 4.23
CA GLN A 107 19.97 -14.05 4.88
C GLN A 107 20.85 -14.35 6.12
N LYS A 108 21.70 -13.37 6.48
CA LYS A 108 22.67 -13.49 7.59
C LYS A 108 22.14 -13.01 8.94
N PHE A 109 20.84 -12.80 9.06
CA PHE A 109 20.18 -12.31 10.27
C PHE A 109 18.90 -13.11 10.53
N GLU A 110 18.42 -13.10 11.75
CA GLU A 110 17.13 -13.65 12.13
C GLU A 110 16.02 -12.61 11.92
N ALA A 111 14.85 -13.07 11.50
CA ALA A 111 13.67 -12.23 11.41
C ALA A 111 13.26 -11.72 12.79
N ARG A 112 12.89 -10.46 12.85
CA ARG A 112 12.38 -9.84 14.08
C ARG A 112 10.95 -10.29 14.36
N ASP A 113 10.52 -10.28 15.63
CA ASP A 113 9.18 -10.74 16.03
C ASP A 113 8.06 -10.06 15.25
N TYR A 114 8.12 -8.73 15.06
CA TYR A 114 7.10 -8.01 14.32
C TYR A 114 7.11 -8.32 12.81
N GLN A 115 8.26 -8.70 12.25
CA GLN A 115 8.33 -9.17 10.86
C GLN A 115 7.63 -10.53 10.72
N ILE A 116 7.88 -11.46 11.66
CA ILE A 116 7.19 -12.75 11.70
C ILE A 116 5.69 -12.56 11.90
N ASP A 117 5.27 -11.67 12.79
CA ASP A 117 3.85 -11.36 12.99
C ASP A 117 3.17 -10.84 11.71
N ALA A 118 3.85 -9.98 10.96
CA ALA A 118 3.34 -9.46 9.68
C ALA A 118 3.22 -10.57 8.63
N ILE A 119 4.23 -11.43 8.52
CA ILE A 119 4.23 -12.57 7.60
C ILE A 119 3.11 -13.55 7.98
N PHE A 120 3.03 -13.91 9.24
CA PHE A 120 2.00 -14.80 9.79
C PHE A 120 0.58 -14.29 9.53
N HIS A 121 0.33 -13.01 9.83
CA HIS A 121 -0.96 -12.37 9.59
C HIS A 121 -1.34 -12.39 8.10
N SER A 122 -0.41 -12.07 7.21
CA SER A 122 -0.62 -12.07 5.77
C SER A 122 -0.99 -13.46 5.26
N LEU A 123 -0.29 -14.50 5.70
CA LEU A 123 -0.56 -15.89 5.33
C LEU A 123 -1.92 -16.37 5.86
N LYS A 124 -2.31 -15.88 7.03
CA LYS A 124 -3.58 -16.22 7.66
C LYS A 124 -4.78 -15.63 6.91
N ARG A 125 -4.63 -14.43 6.35
CA ARG A 125 -5.72 -13.65 5.78
C ARG A 125 -5.77 -13.62 4.26
N ASN A 126 -4.71 -13.92 3.56
CA ASN A 126 -4.52 -13.78 2.11
C ASN A 126 -4.54 -12.33 1.60
N ARG A 127 -5.18 -11.43 2.30
CA ARG A 127 -5.43 -10.03 1.95
C ARG A 127 -5.12 -9.15 3.14
N THR A 128 -4.24 -8.20 2.98
CA THR A 128 -3.93 -7.26 4.05
C THR A 128 -3.26 -5.99 3.52
N LEU A 129 -3.43 -4.90 4.24
CA LEU A 129 -2.67 -3.69 4.10
C LEU A 129 -1.79 -3.54 5.34
N LEU A 130 -0.51 -3.80 5.18
CA LEU A 130 0.47 -3.70 6.27
C LEU A 130 0.94 -2.25 6.42
N VAL A 131 0.76 -1.68 7.61
CA VAL A 131 1.37 -0.39 7.96
C VAL A 131 2.68 -0.68 8.67
N SER A 132 3.78 -0.42 7.96
CA SER A 132 5.13 -0.76 8.36
C SER A 132 6.03 0.47 8.23
N PRO A 133 6.49 1.08 9.33
CA PRO A 133 7.32 2.28 9.27
C PRO A 133 8.69 1.99 8.62
N THR A 134 9.34 3.05 8.17
CA THR A 134 10.73 3.00 7.71
C THR A 134 11.61 2.34 8.77
N ALA A 135 12.62 1.58 8.34
CA ALA A 135 13.51 0.79 9.19
C ALA A 135 12.88 -0.43 9.89
N SER A 136 11.62 -0.79 9.58
CA SER A 136 11.01 -2.04 10.06
C SER A 136 11.50 -3.29 9.33
N GLY A 137 12.30 -3.15 8.28
CA GLY A 137 12.71 -4.26 7.42
C GLY A 137 11.61 -4.74 6.50
N LYS A 138 10.87 -3.80 5.92
CA LYS A 138 9.72 -4.04 5.03
C LYS A 138 10.07 -4.89 3.81
N SER A 139 11.24 -4.69 3.20
CA SER A 139 11.69 -5.50 2.06
C SER A 139 11.90 -6.97 2.42
N PHE A 140 12.32 -7.27 3.64
CA PHE A 140 12.45 -8.65 4.11
C PHE A 140 11.09 -9.32 4.36
N ILE A 141 10.10 -8.59 4.83
CA ILE A 141 8.70 -9.07 4.93
C ILE A 141 8.18 -9.45 3.54
N ILE A 142 8.36 -8.57 2.55
CA ILE A 142 7.98 -8.82 1.16
C ILE A 142 8.73 -10.05 0.60
N TYR A 143 10.03 -10.10 0.78
CA TYR A 143 10.88 -11.20 0.33
C TYR A 143 10.44 -12.55 0.90
N SER A 144 10.21 -12.63 2.20
CA SER A 144 9.75 -13.85 2.88
C SER A 144 8.40 -14.32 2.33
N LEU A 145 7.46 -13.40 2.14
CA LEU A 145 6.15 -13.70 1.56
C LEU A 145 6.24 -14.14 0.10
N ILE A 146 7.06 -13.47 -0.72
CA ILE A 146 7.32 -13.89 -2.11
C ILE A 146 7.84 -15.32 -2.16
N ARG A 147 8.83 -15.65 -1.31
CA ARG A 147 9.41 -16.99 -1.25
C ARG A 147 8.37 -18.04 -0.82
N TYR A 148 7.56 -17.71 0.17
CA TYR A 148 6.48 -18.60 0.63
C TYR A 148 5.40 -18.81 -0.44
N TYR A 149 4.89 -17.74 -1.01
CA TYR A 149 3.87 -17.82 -2.06
C TYR A 149 4.39 -18.49 -3.35
N SER A 150 5.67 -18.34 -3.66
CA SER A 150 6.28 -19.05 -4.79
C SER A 150 6.15 -20.58 -4.66
N HIS A 151 6.20 -21.10 -3.45
CA HIS A 151 5.93 -22.51 -3.19
C HIS A 151 4.43 -22.83 -3.21
N LEU A 152 3.63 -21.99 -2.59
CA LEU A 152 2.19 -22.22 -2.41
C LEU A 152 1.42 -22.27 -3.75
N ILE A 153 1.76 -21.37 -4.69
CA ILE A 153 1.08 -21.27 -5.99
C ILE A 153 1.82 -21.97 -7.13
N LYS A 154 2.82 -22.77 -6.83
CA LYS A 154 3.73 -23.38 -7.79
C LYS A 154 3.01 -24.15 -8.91
N GLU A 155 1.97 -24.91 -8.57
CA GLU A 155 1.21 -25.75 -9.50
C GLU A 155 -0.02 -25.03 -10.11
N GLU A 156 -0.26 -23.79 -9.74
CA GLU A 156 -1.35 -23.00 -10.29
C GLU A 156 -1.02 -22.48 -11.70
N SER A 157 -2.03 -22.28 -12.53
CA SER A 157 -1.85 -21.67 -13.85
C SER A 157 -1.38 -20.22 -13.77
N ASN A 158 -1.82 -19.47 -12.75
CA ASN A 158 -1.42 -18.12 -12.42
C ASN A 158 -0.35 -18.11 -11.31
N ASN A 159 0.77 -18.74 -11.57
CA ASN A 159 1.81 -19.01 -10.57
C ASN A 159 2.90 -17.93 -10.47
N ARG A 160 2.69 -16.75 -11.07
CA ARG A 160 3.63 -15.63 -11.00
C ARG A 160 3.23 -14.62 -9.95
N ILE A 161 4.22 -13.86 -9.50
CA ILE A 161 4.10 -12.87 -8.44
C ILE A 161 4.42 -11.49 -9.01
N LEU A 162 3.56 -10.52 -8.72
CA LEU A 162 3.71 -9.13 -9.10
C LEU A 162 4.06 -8.27 -7.87
N LEU A 163 5.15 -7.52 -7.95
CA LEU A 163 5.52 -6.51 -6.96
C LEU A 163 5.49 -5.13 -7.63
N ILE A 164 4.57 -4.29 -7.19
CA ILE A 164 4.37 -2.95 -7.72
C ILE A 164 5.01 -1.94 -6.77
N VAL A 165 5.84 -1.06 -7.33
CA VAL A 165 6.53 0.01 -6.60
C VAL A 165 6.33 1.36 -7.30
N PRO A 166 6.46 2.50 -6.58
CA PRO A 166 6.15 3.81 -7.17
C PRO A 166 7.22 4.36 -8.12
N THR A 167 8.48 3.94 -8.00
CA THR A 167 9.60 4.52 -8.78
C THR A 167 10.57 3.48 -9.29
N THR A 168 11.32 3.83 -10.35
CA THR A 168 12.37 2.97 -10.91
C THR A 168 13.49 2.70 -9.91
N SER A 169 13.85 3.66 -9.08
CA SER A 169 14.86 3.48 -8.04
C SER A 169 14.41 2.45 -6.99
N LEU A 170 13.12 2.37 -6.68
CA LEU A 170 12.59 1.34 -5.78
C LEU A 170 12.54 -0.04 -6.42
N VAL A 171 12.35 -0.14 -7.74
CA VAL A 171 12.52 -1.42 -8.47
C VAL A 171 13.94 -1.96 -8.26
N GLU A 172 14.95 -1.12 -8.48
CA GLU A 172 16.36 -1.50 -8.31
C GLU A 172 16.69 -1.80 -6.84
N GLN A 173 16.16 -1.02 -5.91
CA GLN A 173 16.36 -1.24 -4.48
C GLN A 173 15.82 -2.60 -4.02
N MET A 174 14.60 -2.96 -4.42
CA MET A 174 14.00 -4.25 -4.09
C MET A 174 14.80 -5.41 -4.69
N TYR A 175 15.22 -5.27 -5.93
CA TYR A 175 16.06 -6.27 -6.60
C TYR A 175 17.38 -6.48 -5.87
N THR A 176 18.04 -5.39 -5.47
CA THR A 176 19.31 -5.42 -4.72
C THR A 176 19.10 -6.00 -3.30
N ASP A 177 18.03 -5.64 -2.62
CA ASP A 177 17.70 -6.18 -1.30
C ASP A 177 17.51 -7.70 -1.35
N PHE A 178 16.75 -8.20 -2.32
CA PHE A 178 16.53 -9.64 -2.49
C PHE A 178 17.83 -10.39 -2.81
N GLU A 179 18.70 -9.80 -3.61
CA GLU A 179 20.05 -10.35 -3.88
C GLU A 179 20.87 -10.42 -2.59
N SER A 180 20.81 -9.36 -1.77
CA SER A 180 21.54 -9.30 -0.48
C SER A 180 21.06 -10.35 0.53
N TYR A 181 19.82 -10.81 0.40
CA TYR A 181 19.28 -11.92 1.21
C TYR A 181 19.73 -13.31 0.71
N GLY A 182 20.56 -13.37 -0.32
CA GLY A 182 21.11 -14.61 -0.86
C GLY A 182 20.31 -15.27 -1.95
N TRP A 183 19.33 -14.57 -2.55
CA TRP A 183 18.50 -15.13 -3.61
C TRP A 183 19.11 -14.92 -5.00
N ASN A 184 18.95 -15.90 -5.89
CA ASN A 184 19.35 -15.77 -7.29
C ASN A 184 18.32 -14.94 -8.07
N VAL A 185 18.36 -13.62 -7.88
CA VAL A 185 17.42 -12.68 -8.49
C VAL A 185 17.49 -12.67 -10.02
N LYS A 186 18.67 -12.96 -10.59
CA LYS A 186 18.84 -13.06 -12.06
C LYS A 186 17.98 -14.18 -12.65
N LYS A 187 17.80 -15.27 -11.90
CA LYS A 187 16.99 -16.41 -12.33
C LYS A 187 15.49 -16.17 -12.11
N TYR A 188 15.12 -15.55 -10.98
CA TYR A 188 13.72 -15.53 -10.51
C TYR A 188 12.99 -14.21 -10.70
N CYS A 189 13.72 -13.08 -10.81
CA CYS A 189 13.12 -11.76 -10.83
C CYS A 189 13.35 -11.03 -12.16
N HIS A 190 12.29 -10.46 -12.70
CA HIS A 190 12.32 -9.56 -13.84
C HIS A 190 11.98 -8.13 -13.37
N ARG A 191 12.77 -7.15 -13.81
CA ARG A 191 12.52 -5.73 -13.55
C ARG A 191 11.79 -5.13 -14.73
N LEU A 192 10.70 -4.42 -14.47
CA LEU A 192 9.91 -3.76 -15.51
C LEU A 192 9.78 -2.25 -15.24
N TYR A 193 10.42 -1.46 -16.05
CA TYR A 193 10.22 -0.04 -16.22
C TYR A 193 10.70 0.37 -17.63
N SER A 194 10.71 1.65 -17.95
CA SER A 194 11.10 2.12 -19.31
C SER A 194 12.37 1.44 -19.83
N GLY A 195 12.28 0.84 -21.01
CA GLY A 195 13.39 0.12 -21.65
C GLY A 195 13.41 -1.39 -21.43
N TYR A 196 12.58 -1.94 -20.55
CA TYR A 196 12.43 -3.38 -20.34
C TYR A 196 11.17 -3.93 -21.02
N SER A 197 11.26 -5.18 -21.50
CA SER A 197 10.09 -5.91 -22.00
C SER A 197 9.11 -6.24 -20.88
N ASN A 198 7.80 -6.14 -21.14
CA ASN A 198 6.78 -6.62 -20.24
C ASN A 198 6.57 -8.14 -20.30
N GLN A 199 7.18 -8.81 -21.26
CA GLN A 199 7.13 -10.27 -21.41
C GLN A 199 8.31 -10.91 -20.68
N THR A 200 8.01 -11.87 -19.83
CA THR A 200 9.02 -12.64 -19.09
C THR A 200 8.46 -14.01 -18.69
N ASP A 201 9.32 -14.98 -18.57
CA ASP A 201 9.04 -16.31 -18.00
C ASP A 201 9.46 -16.42 -16.53
N LYS A 202 10.06 -15.36 -15.97
CA LYS A 202 10.52 -15.34 -14.59
C LYS A 202 9.36 -15.31 -13.60
N LYS A 203 9.60 -15.87 -12.43
CA LYS A 203 8.58 -16.09 -11.39
C LYS A 203 8.03 -14.79 -10.82
N VAL A 204 8.90 -13.80 -10.63
CA VAL A 204 8.58 -12.53 -9.98
C VAL A 204 8.82 -11.37 -10.94
N LEU A 205 7.83 -10.51 -11.06
CA LEU A 205 7.92 -9.26 -11.79
C LEU A 205 7.92 -8.10 -10.80
N ILE A 206 8.99 -7.31 -10.79
CA ILE A 206 9.10 -6.08 -10.02
C ILE A 206 8.92 -4.91 -10.98
N SER A 207 7.86 -4.14 -10.80
CA SER A 207 7.43 -3.14 -11.79
C SER A 207 7.03 -1.82 -11.14
N THR A 208 7.24 -0.74 -11.87
CA THR A 208 6.55 0.51 -11.58
C THR A 208 5.08 0.42 -12.01
N TRP A 209 4.18 1.16 -11.34
CA TRP A 209 2.77 1.20 -11.73
C TRP A 209 2.55 1.83 -13.11
N GLN A 210 3.43 2.77 -13.51
CA GLN A 210 3.37 3.44 -14.82
C GLN A 210 3.54 2.46 -15.98
N SER A 211 4.31 1.40 -15.79
CA SER A 211 4.52 0.36 -16.80
C SER A 211 3.36 -0.64 -16.90
N LEU A 212 2.45 -0.65 -15.95
CA LEU A 212 1.40 -1.65 -15.82
C LEU A 212 0.00 -1.16 -16.13
N TYR A 213 -0.37 0.07 -15.72
CA TYR A 213 -1.76 0.47 -15.65
C TYR A 213 -2.51 0.48 -16.98
N LYS A 214 -1.81 0.62 -18.11
CA LYS A 214 -2.37 0.57 -19.46
C LYS A 214 -2.38 -0.83 -20.07
N LEU A 215 -1.76 -1.83 -19.44
CA LEU A 215 -1.72 -3.17 -19.98
C LEU A 215 -3.12 -3.83 -19.90
N PRO A 216 -3.46 -4.71 -20.86
CA PRO A 216 -4.78 -5.32 -20.91
C PRO A 216 -4.99 -6.32 -19.76
N LYS A 217 -6.24 -6.64 -19.47
CA LYS A 217 -6.63 -7.58 -18.41
C LYS A 217 -5.95 -8.93 -18.56
N GLU A 218 -5.80 -9.43 -19.78
CA GLU A 218 -5.20 -10.73 -20.11
C GLU A 218 -3.74 -10.83 -19.60
N TYR A 219 -3.02 -9.71 -19.59
CA TYR A 219 -1.67 -9.65 -19.03
C TYR A 219 -1.62 -10.02 -17.55
N PHE A 220 -2.64 -9.64 -16.80
CA PHE A 220 -2.71 -9.83 -15.33
C PHE A 220 -3.18 -11.23 -14.91
N GLU A 221 -3.68 -12.04 -15.83
CA GLU A 221 -4.15 -13.40 -15.55
C GLU A 221 -3.02 -14.36 -15.11
N GLN A 222 -1.78 -14.00 -15.37
CA GLN A 222 -0.60 -14.78 -14.98
C GLN A 222 -0.24 -14.69 -13.48
N PHE A 223 -0.80 -13.72 -12.76
CA PHE A 223 -0.42 -13.44 -11.36
C PHE A 223 -1.41 -14.01 -10.36
N GLY A 224 -0.91 -14.86 -9.44
CA GLY A 224 -1.67 -15.38 -8.30
C GLY A 224 -1.41 -14.65 -6.99
N CYS A 225 -0.38 -13.81 -6.96
CA CYS A 225 0.02 -13.01 -5.81
C CYS A 225 0.46 -11.62 -6.26
N VAL A 226 0.02 -10.58 -5.55
CA VAL A 226 0.40 -9.18 -5.81
C VAL A 226 0.79 -8.48 -4.52
N PHE A 227 1.87 -7.71 -4.63
CA PHE A 227 2.34 -6.78 -3.60
C PHE A 227 2.29 -5.36 -4.15
N GLY A 228 1.82 -4.42 -3.34
CA GLY A 228 1.93 -3.00 -3.61
C GLY A 228 2.76 -2.34 -2.53
N ASP A 229 4.02 -2.00 -2.83
CA ASP A 229 4.89 -1.30 -1.87
C ASP A 229 4.69 0.20 -1.98
N GLU A 230 4.75 0.90 -0.84
CA GLU A 230 4.43 2.32 -0.74
C GLU A 230 3.07 2.65 -1.37
N ALA A 231 2.07 1.82 -1.09
CA ALA A 231 0.75 1.86 -1.73
C ALA A 231 0.04 3.22 -1.61
N HIS A 232 0.33 3.98 -0.56
CA HIS A 232 -0.19 5.34 -0.33
C HIS A 232 0.30 6.37 -1.36
N LEU A 233 1.41 6.11 -2.08
CA LEU A 233 1.98 7.00 -3.10
C LEU A 233 1.38 6.79 -4.49
N PHE A 234 0.65 5.70 -4.72
CA PHE A 234 0.05 5.44 -6.02
C PHE A 234 -1.12 6.38 -6.29
N LYS A 235 -1.24 6.82 -7.54
CA LYS A 235 -2.44 7.54 -7.99
C LYS A 235 -3.65 6.60 -7.93
N SER A 236 -4.73 7.05 -7.31
CA SER A 236 -5.93 6.24 -7.06
C SER A 236 -6.47 5.57 -8.33
N LYS A 237 -6.58 6.31 -9.43
CA LYS A 237 -7.06 5.78 -10.70
C LYS A 237 -6.16 4.66 -11.24
N SER A 238 -4.85 4.88 -11.26
CA SER A 238 -3.90 3.90 -11.81
C SER A 238 -3.82 2.64 -10.95
N LEU A 239 -3.81 2.79 -9.63
CA LEU A 239 -3.83 1.65 -8.71
C LEU A 239 -5.12 0.84 -8.87
N THR A 240 -6.27 1.50 -8.95
CA THR A 240 -7.56 0.85 -9.14
C THR A 240 -7.61 0.11 -10.48
N GLU A 241 -7.12 0.71 -11.57
CA GLU A 241 -7.06 0.04 -12.88
C GLU A 241 -6.21 -1.24 -12.84
N ILE A 242 -5.06 -1.21 -12.19
CA ILE A 242 -4.21 -2.41 -12.04
C ILE A 242 -4.91 -3.46 -11.18
N MET A 243 -5.31 -3.10 -9.97
CA MET A 243 -5.82 -4.05 -8.98
C MET A 243 -7.15 -4.67 -9.38
N THR A 244 -8.01 -3.96 -10.12
CA THR A 244 -9.29 -4.50 -10.61
C THR A 244 -9.13 -5.43 -11.82
N LYS A 245 -8.01 -5.39 -12.52
CA LYS A 245 -7.66 -6.35 -13.57
C LYS A 245 -7.13 -7.68 -13.01
N LEU A 246 -6.72 -7.73 -11.76
CA LEU A 246 -6.21 -8.91 -11.05
C LEU A 246 -7.35 -9.75 -10.49
N THR A 247 -8.29 -10.18 -11.34
CA THR A 247 -9.52 -10.88 -10.94
C THR A 247 -9.29 -12.30 -10.43
N ASP A 248 -8.17 -12.92 -10.77
CA ASP A 248 -7.79 -14.27 -10.34
C ASP A 248 -6.65 -14.28 -9.32
N CYS A 249 -6.21 -13.13 -8.88
CA CYS A 249 -5.10 -12.97 -7.95
C CYS A 249 -5.60 -13.04 -6.50
N LYS A 250 -5.42 -14.21 -5.88
CA LYS A 250 -5.95 -14.54 -4.55
C LYS A 250 -5.20 -13.86 -3.41
N TYR A 251 -3.88 -13.73 -3.53
CA TYR A 251 -3.01 -13.22 -2.48
C TYR A 251 -2.63 -11.78 -2.77
N ARG A 252 -3.05 -10.86 -1.90
CA ARG A 252 -2.99 -9.41 -2.13
C ARG A 252 -2.46 -8.70 -0.90
N ILE A 253 -1.24 -8.20 -0.98
CA ILE A 253 -0.54 -7.58 0.14
C ILE A 253 -0.15 -6.15 -0.24
N GLY A 254 -0.76 -5.18 0.39
CA GLY A 254 -0.32 -3.78 0.33
C GLY A 254 0.59 -3.45 1.50
N LEU A 255 1.58 -2.61 1.27
CA LEU A 255 2.48 -2.11 2.31
C LEU A 255 2.57 -0.59 2.20
N THR A 256 2.57 0.06 3.35
CA THR A 256 2.73 1.50 3.44
C THR A 256 3.43 1.89 4.73
N GLY A 257 4.27 2.92 4.68
CA GLY A 257 4.90 3.48 5.87
C GLY A 257 3.95 4.29 6.73
N THR A 258 2.94 4.89 6.10
CA THR A 258 1.91 5.71 6.74
C THR A 258 0.64 5.73 5.88
N LEU A 259 -0.49 6.03 6.51
CA LEU A 259 -1.75 6.35 5.82
C LEU A 259 -2.01 7.86 5.76
N ASP A 260 -1.20 8.65 6.48
CA ASP A 260 -1.28 10.11 6.45
C ASP A 260 -0.75 10.65 5.12
N GLY A 261 -1.47 11.61 4.52
CA GLY A 261 -1.11 12.19 3.23
C GLY A 261 -1.20 11.23 2.04
N ALA A 262 -1.94 10.14 2.17
CA ALA A 262 -2.16 9.19 1.09
C ALA A 262 -2.91 9.83 -0.09
N HIS A 263 -2.47 9.52 -1.33
CA HIS A 263 -3.16 9.96 -2.54
C HIS A 263 -4.45 9.18 -2.81
N THR A 264 -4.61 8.03 -2.18
CA THR A 264 -5.78 7.16 -2.28
C THR A 264 -6.42 7.01 -0.91
N HIS A 265 -7.75 7.12 -0.83
CA HIS A 265 -8.48 6.95 0.42
C HIS A 265 -8.21 5.58 1.05
N LYS A 266 -8.09 5.54 2.38
CA LYS A 266 -7.81 4.32 3.16
C LYS A 266 -8.74 3.15 2.80
N LEU A 267 -10.06 3.39 2.71
CA LEU A 267 -11.04 2.34 2.41
C LEU A 267 -10.86 1.78 0.99
N VAL A 268 -10.40 2.57 0.03
CA VAL A 268 -10.07 2.08 -1.31
C VAL A 268 -8.85 1.17 -1.26
N LEU A 269 -7.81 1.56 -0.54
CA LEU A 269 -6.61 0.72 -0.33
C LEU A 269 -6.97 -0.59 0.37
N GLU A 270 -7.75 -0.53 1.43
CA GLU A 270 -8.20 -1.71 2.16
C GLU A 270 -9.13 -2.58 1.31
N GLY A 271 -9.93 -1.98 0.45
CA GLY A 271 -10.79 -2.71 -0.49
C GLY A 271 -10.00 -3.48 -1.52
N LEU A 272 -8.95 -2.89 -2.06
CA LEU A 272 -8.11 -3.49 -3.11
C LEU A 272 -7.10 -4.52 -2.56
N PHE A 273 -6.60 -4.31 -1.36
CA PHE A 273 -5.64 -5.22 -0.70
C PHE A 273 -6.29 -6.04 0.41
N GLY A 274 -6.73 -5.43 1.45
CA GLY A 274 -7.30 -6.05 2.63
C GLY A 274 -7.29 -5.10 3.83
N ALA A 275 -7.89 -5.50 4.94
CA ALA A 275 -7.94 -4.69 6.14
C ALA A 275 -6.54 -4.36 6.68
N VAL A 276 -6.41 -3.17 7.25
CA VAL A 276 -5.15 -2.69 7.82
C VAL A 276 -4.70 -3.57 8.99
N ASN A 277 -3.40 -3.89 8.97
CA ASN A 277 -2.67 -4.45 10.10
C ASN A 277 -1.39 -3.63 10.35
N LYS A 278 -1.27 -3.08 11.54
CA LYS A 278 -0.05 -2.35 11.96
C LYS A 278 1.03 -3.32 12.37
N VAL A 279 2.14 -3.34 11.64
CA VAL A 279 3.29 -4.23 11.89
C VAL A 279 3.99 -3.82 13.19
N THR A 280 4.33 -2.53 13.32
CA THR A 280 4.95 -1.94 14.51
C THR A 280 4.84 -0.42 14.42
N THR A 281 5.29 0.30 15.43
CA THR A 281 5.35 1.76 15.41
C THR A 281 6.80 2.25 15.49
N THR A 282 7.07 3.45 14.97
CA THR A 282 8.38 4.10 15.09
C THR A 282 8.81 4.19 16.55
N LYS A 283 7.88 4.52 17.45
CA LYS A 283 8.14 4.58 18.90
C LYS A 283 8.60 3.22 19.44
N LYS A 284 7.92 2.12 19.10
CA LYS A 284 8.30 0.77 19.53
C LYS A 284 9.67 0.37 19.00
N LEU A 285 10.05 0.79 17.80
CA LEU A 285 11.38 0.55 17.23
C LEU A 285 12.46 1.33 18.01
N MET A 286 12.20 2.58 18.39
CA MET A 286 13.09 3.39 19.22
C MET A 286 13.25 2.79 20.63
N ASP A 287 12.15 2.40 21.28
CA ASP A 287 12.14 1.80 22.62
C ASP A 287 12.93 0.48 22.68
N LYS A 288 12.98 -0.27 21.57
CA LYS A 288 13.77 -1.51 21.43
C LYS A 288 15.19 -1.27 20.91
N ASN A 289 15.67 -0.02 20.82
CA ASN A 289 16.98 0.35 20.25
C ASN A 289 17.21 -0.18 18.81
N GLN A 290 16.16 -0.46 18.08
CA GLN A 290 16.21 -0.91 16.67
C GLN A 290 16.20 0.26 15.69
N LEU A 291 15.92 1.45 16.19
CA LEU A 291 15.97 2.72 15.47
C LEU A 291 16.65 3.75 16.38
N SER A 292 17.57 4.52 15.82
CA SER A 292 18.23 5.60 16.57
C SER A 292 17.23 6.67 17.02
N ASN A 293 17.44 7.20 18.21
CA ASN A 293 16.65 8.32 18.69
C ASN A 293 16.90 9.53 17.79
N LEU A 294 15.83 10.05 17.20
CA LEU A 294 15.87 11.23 16.33
C LEU A 294 15.37 12.44 17.11
N VAL A 295 16.21 13.45 17.23
CA VAL A 295 15.83 14.76 17.71
C VAL A 295 15.85 15.75 16.54
N VAL A 296 14.67 16.22 16.14
CA VAL A 296 14.54 17.22 15.09
C VAL A 296 14.54 18.60 15.73
N ARG A 297 15.53 19.42 15.39
CA ARG A 297 15.61 20.83 15.81
C ARG A 297 15.27 21.73 14.62
N CYS A 298 14.11 22.36 14.68
CA CYS A 298 13.70 23.33 13.67
C CYS A 298 14.30 24.69 13.97
N LEU A 299 15.18 25.15 13.10
CA LEU A 299 15.78 26.49 13.19
C LEU A 299 14.97 27.46 12.32
N ILE A 300 14.31 28.40 12.95
CA ILE A 300 13.52 29.41 12.25
C ILE A 300 14.39 30.66 11.99
N LEU A 301 14.72 30.87 10.71
CA LEU A 301 15.43 32.07 10.29
C LEU A 301 14.41 33.21 10.05
N LYS A 302 14.52 34.26 10.84
CA LYS A 302 13.67 35.42 10.66
C LYS A 302 14.29 36.41 9.67
N HIS A 303 13.51 36.84 8.70
CA HIS A 303 13.86 37.90 7.78
C HIS A 303 13.39 39.25 8.36
N SER A 304 13.97 40.37 7.88
CA SER A 304 13.50 41.69 8.30
C SER A 304 12.04 41.91 7.86
N GLU A 305 11.26 42.61 8.67
CA GLU A 305 9.86 42.91 8.36
C GLU A 305 9.69 43.63 7.01
N ALA A 306 10.66 44.51 6.67
CA ALA A 306 10.66 45.22 5.41
C ALA A 306 10.75 44.25 4.21
N ASN A 307 11.69 43.27 4.25
CA ASN A 307 11.84 42.28 3.21
C ASN A 307 10.65 41.35 3.16
N ALA A 308 10.12 40.90 4.30
CA ALA A 308 8.94 40.06 4.36
C ALA A 308 7.70 40.72 3.72
N LYS A 309 7.49 42.05 3.96
CA LYS A 309 6.40 42.82 3.34
C LYS A 309 6.54 42.99 1.83
N ILE A 310 7.77 43.12 1.33
CA ILE A 310 8.01 43.24 -0.12
C ILE A 310 7.72 41.92 -0.81
N ILE A 311 8.24 40.82 -0.25
CA ILE A 311 8.15 39.50 -0.86
C ILE A 311 6.75 38.92 -0.76
N SER A 312 6.01 39.16 0.32
CA SER A 312 4.62 38.71 0.47
C SER A 312 3.65 39.25 -0.58
N LYS A 313 4.04 40.29 -1.30
CA LYS A 313 3.29 40.91 -2.42
C LYS A 313 3.73 40.36 -3.78
N GLY A 314 4.82 39.57 -3.84
CA GLY A 314 5.37 38.97 -5.05
C GLY A 314 4.72 37.65 -5.42
N LYS A 315 5.22 37.09 -6.51
CA LYS A 315 4.86 35.71 -6.94
C LYS A 315 5.75 34.70 -6.20
N TYR A 316 5.33 33.44 -6.17
CA TYR A 316 6.10 32.34 -5.57
C TYR A 316 7.56 32.28 -6.05
N GLN A 317 7.79 32.57 -7.33
CA GLN A 317 9.16 32.58 -7.89
C GLN A 317 10.03 33.68 -7.26
N ASP A 318 9.44 34.87 -6.99
CA ASP A 318 10.16 35.97 -6.36
C ASP A 318 10.60 35.61 -4.94
N GLU A 319 9.77 34.85 -4.22
CA GLU A 319 10.11 34.33 -2.88
C GLU A 319 11.26 33.31 -2.96
N ILE A 320 11.22 32.39 -3.90
CA ILE A 320 12.30 31.43 -4.09
C ILE A 320 13.61 32.11 -4.46
N ASP A 321 13.59 33.05 -5.40
CA ASP A 321 14.78 33.79 -5.85
C ASP A 321 15.41 34.61 -4.69
N TYR A 322 14.56 35.23 -3.84
CA TYR A 322 15.02 35.89 -2.63
C TYR A 322 15.67 34.92 -1.64
N LEU A 323 15.05 33.77 -1.37
CA LEU A 323 15.58 32.77 -0.43
C LEU A 323 16.90 32.17 -0.93
N VAL A 324 16.99 31.87 -2.20
CA VAL A 324 18.20 31.30 -2.83
C VAL A 324 19.32 32.32 -2.88
N GLY A 325 19.00 33.61 -3.17
CA GLY A 325 19.95 34.71 -3.24
C GLY A 325 20.38 35.28 -1.88
N SER A 326 19.75 34.90 -0.76
CA SER A 326 20.05 35.47 0.57
C SER A 326 21.41 35.02 1.09
N VAL A 327 22.39 35.94 1.03
CA VAL A 327 23.77 35.71 1.47
C VAL A 327 23.83 35.36 2.95
N SER A 328 23.08 36.05 3.80
CA SER A 328 23.06 35.80 5.25
C SER A 328 22.54 34.39 5.58
N ARG A 329 21.44 34.02 4.94
CA ARG A 329 20.87 32.66 5.06
C ARG A 329 21.85 31.58 4.59
N ASN A 330 22.44 31.77 3.44
CA ASN A 330 23.34 30.80 2.84
C ASN A 330 24.63 30.67 3.68
N ASN A 331 25.17 31.76 4.21
CA ASN A 331 26.31 31.69 5.13
C ASN A 331 25.95 31.00 6.45
N PHE A 332 24.76 31.22 6.98
CA PHE A 332 24.29 30.53 8.18
C PHE A 332 24.22 29.00 7.93
N ILE A 333 23.59 28.58 6.83
CA ILE A 333 23.48 27.16 6.46
C ILE A 333 24.85 26.55 6.29
N ARG A 334 25.74 27.21 5.55
CA ARG A 334 27.13 26.75 5.34
C ARG A 334 27.88 26.58 6.66
N ASN A 335 27.82 27.58 7.53
CA ASN A 335 28.51 27.55 8.82
C ASN A 335 27.91 26.47 9.75
N LEU A 336 26.62 26.27 9.71
CA LEU A 336 25.96 25.21 10.45
C LEU A 336 26.43 23.83 9.95
N ALA A 337 26.41 23.61 8.64
CA ALA A 337 26.86 22.36 8.03
C ALA A 337 28.32 22.03 8.36
N LEU A 338 29.21 23.05 8.37
CA LEU A 338 30.62 22.87 8.73
C LEU A 338 30.82 22.55 10.22
N LYS A 339 29.91 22.97 11.08
CA LYS A 339 29.96 22.67 12.53
C LYS A 339 29.37 21.30 12.90
N LEU A 340 28.53 20.74 12.04
CA LEU A 340 27.96 19.41 12.26
C LEU A 340 28.99 18.37 11.85
N LYS A 341 29.70 17.82 12.84
CA LYS A 341 30.67 16.74 12.63
C LYS A 341 29.97 15.40 12.77
N GLY A 342 30.17 14.50 11.80
CA GLY A 342 29.79 13.09 11.93
C GLY A 342 28.37 12.72 11.46
N ASN A 343 27.79 13.51 10.57
CA ASN A 343 26.54 13.14 9.85
C ASN A 343 26.83 12.77 8.43
#